data_8d9c1784954c32670a9fe131c7d56b16
#
_entry.id   8d9c1784954c32670a9fe131c7d56b16
#
_cell.length_a   1.000
_cell.length_b   1.000
_cell.length_c   1.000
_cell.angle_alpha   90.00
_cell.angle_beta   90.00
_cell.angle_gamma   90.00
#
_symmetry.space_group_name_H-M   'P 1'
#
loop_
_entity.id
_entity.type
_entity.pdbx_description
1 polymer ?
#
loop_
_entity_poly.entity_id
_entity_poly.type
_entity_poly.pdbx_seq_one_letter_code
_entity_poly.pdbx_strand_id
1 'polypeptide(L)'
;MKKSILALAVLAAFGGAAHAQSSVTIYGAVDASLSYTNKISTGGKDTGGQMALDSGLMKGSRLGVKGVEDLGGGIKALFTIENGFSVDTGEAGQKGVLWGRQATVGLSGNFGTVLAGRQKDVLDDVGSITSPGDFGGVVSRVHSLNLDRTNGERVNNSIRYNTPNFNGFTGSVIYGFGEQAGNTGAGQSFGLGGTYANGPLNIGLGYFQSKMGGKSASDVNGAAACNGGGKYGDTCLKTWTLAAAYQFGPARVYGSYSRVKLPLTAARRSFDPKFDSFAAWTDPNKKIERYDAVEKGDYTIGGANNESSQTLDLGVNYRISPSLALISSLQYTRAKFVRTSDGRMVQINLGAKYDLSKRTSTYAVIRNLRTSDMYSVGLASDRVPGSDRSQTGINAGLIHSF
;
A
#
# COMPACT_ATOMS: atom_id res chain seq x y z
N MET A 1 -54.60 41.35 -7.41
CA MET A 1 -53.70 41.33 -6.25
C MET A 1 -53.36 39.87 -5.70
N LYS A 2 -54.27 38.88 -5.74
CA LYS A 2 -53.98 37.54 -5.20
C LYS A 2 -52.95 36.70 -6.02
N LYS A 3 -52.80 36.97 -7.33
CA LYS A 3 -51.85 36.23 -8.20
C LYS A 3 -50.40 36.70 -8.03
N SER A 4 -50.16 37.92 -7.60
CA SER A 4 -48.82 38.48 -7.38
C SER A 4 -48.21 37.99 -6.06
N ILE A 5 -49.02 37.68 -5.05
CA ILE A 5 -48.56 37.20 -3.76
C ILE A 5 -48.11 35.72 -3.87
N LEU A 6 -48.78 34.93 -4.72
CA LEU A 6 -48.40 33.54 -4.98
C LEU A 6 -47.06 33.46 -5.74
N ALA A 7 -46.84 34.37 -6.70
CA ALA A 7 -45.55 34.44 -7.42
C ALA A 7 -44.40 34.86 -6.50
N LEU A 8 -44.64 35.77 -5.56
CA LEU A 8 -43.64 36.21 -4.58
C LEU A 8 -43.34 35.11 -3.56
N ALA A 9 -44.34 34.34 -3.16
CA ALA A 9 -44.12 33.17 -2.25
C ALA A 9 -43.35 32.04 -2.91
N VAL A 10 -43.58 31.80 -4.21
CA VAL A 10 -42.82 30.83 -4.99
C VAL A 10 -41.37 31.30 -5.20
N LEU A 11 -41.16 32.59 -5.51
CA LEU A 11 -39.82 33.16 -5.60
C LEU A 11 -39.06 33.16 -4.25
N ALA A 12 -39.77 33.43 -3.15
CA ALA A 12 -39.18 33.34 -1.81
C ALA A 12 -38.81 31.88 -1.38
N ALA A 13 -39.59 30.90 -1.85
CA ALA A 13 -39.28 29.48 -1.63
C ALA A 13 -38.03 29.02 -2.41
N PHE A 14 -37.74 29.65 -3.56
CA PHE A 14 -36.48 29.40 -4.30
C PHE A 14 -35.32 30.29 -3.82
N GLY A 15 -35.58 31.39 -3.13
CA GLY A 15 -34.56 32.29 -2.55
C GLY A 15 -33.89 31.75 -1.28
N GLY A 16 -34.39 30.65 -0.71
CA GLY A 16 -33.82 29.92 0.41
C GLY A 16 -32.85 28.77 -0.01
N ALA A 17 -32.41 28.75 -1.27
CA ALA A 17 -31.31 27.89 -1.65
C ALA A 17 -30.09 28.33 -0.82
N ALA A 18 -29.87 27.62 0.31
CA ALA A 18 -28.67 27.73 1.09
C ALA A 18 -27.51 27.78 0.09
N HIS A 19 -26.63 28.76 0.22
CA HIS A 19 -25.36 28.76 -0.49
C HIS A 19 -24.60 27.52 -0.03
N ALA A 20 -24.82 26.38 -0.70
CA ALA A 20 -24.06 25.21 -0.55
C ALA A 20 -22.61 25.62 -0.86
N GLN A 21 -21.78 25.72 0.16
CA GLN A 21 -20.39 26.11 0.00
C GLN A 21 -19.66 24.95 -0.63
N SER A 22 -19.74 24.85 -1.97
CA SER A 22 -18.99 23.88 -2.75
C SER A 22 -17.53 24.27 -2.78
N SER A 23 -16.65 23.37 -2.44
CA SER A 23 -15.21 23.60 -2.52
C SER A 23 -14.55 22.53 -3.38
N VAL A 24 -13.68 22.98 -4.29
CA VAL A 24 -12.79 22.11 -5.06
C VAL A 24 -11.37 22.45 -4.69
N THR A 25 -10.61 21.44 -4.32
CA THR A 25 -9.20 21.58 -3.90
C THR A 25 -8.31 20.75 -4.82
N ILE A 26 -7.31 21.40 -5.39
CA ILE A 26 -6.18 20.72 -6.03
C ILE A 26 -5.14 20.47 -4.95
N TYR A 27 -4.61 19.26 -4.90
CA TYR A 27 -3.59 18.88 -3.93
C TYR A 27 -2.60 17.89 -4.55
N GLY A 28 -1.44 17.77 -3.93
CA GLY A 28 -0.45 16.83 -4.41
C GLY A 28 0.79 16.75 -3.54
N ALA A 29 1.71 15.94 -4.02
CA ALA A 29 3.05 15.83 -3.47
C ALA A 29 4.03 15.42 -4.57
N VAL A 30 5.23 15.96 -4.47
CA VAL A 30 6.38 15.62 -5.32
C VAL A 30 7.50 15.19 -4.39
N ASP A 31 8.04 13.99 -4.61
CA ASP A 31 9.14 13.42 -3.83
C ASP A 31 10.19 12.88 -4.80
N ALA A 32 11.39 13.45 -4.74
CA ALA A 32 12.54 13.03 -5.53
C ALA A 32 13.76 12.81 -4.61
N SER A 33 14.52 11.74 -4.87
CA SER A 33 15.72 11.44 -4.10
C SER A 33 16.88 10.96 -4.96
N LEU A 34 18.07 11.43 -4.66
CA LEU A 34 19.31 10.80 -5.09
C LEU A 34 19.52 9.54 -4.28
N SER A 35 19.83 8.44 -4.93
CA SER A 35 20.06 7.16 -4.31
C SER A 35 21.38 6.53 -4.77
N TYR A 36 21.99 5.81 -3.85
CA TYR A 36 23.03 4.84 -4.14
C TYR A 36 22.61 3.49 -3.60
N THR A 37 22.68 2.46 -4.44
CA THR A 37 22.40 1.08 -4.02
C THR A 37 23.53 0.19 -4.48
N ASN A 38 24.10 -0.59 -3.56
CA ASN A 38 25.15 -1.55 -3.89
C ASN A 38 24.55 -2.88 -4.37
N LYS A 39 25.40 -3.77 -4.90
CA LYS A 39 25.08 -5.16 -5.25
C LYS A 39 23.90 -5.31 -6.20
N ILE A 40 23.80 -4.40 -7.14
CA ILE A 40 22.89 -4.50 -8.29
C ILE A 40 23.54 -5.44 -9.32
N SER A 41 22.75 -6.31 -9.94
CA SER A 41 23.23 -7.21 -11.00
C SER A 41 23.69 -6.39 -12.21
N THR A 42 24.92 -6.63 -12.64
CA THR A 42 25.51 -6.04 -13.87
C THR A 42 25.48 -7.02 -15.03
N GLY A 43 24.90 -8.20 -14.81
CA GLY A 43 24.88 -9.33 -15.74
C GLY A 43 25.68 -10.52 -15.21
N GLY A 44 25.21 -11.73 -15.46
CA GLY A 44 25.87 -12.95 -14.97
C GLY A 44 25.97 -13.00 -13.43
N LYS A 45 27.18 -13.15 -12.92
CA LYS A 45 27.47 -13.21 -11.47
C LYS A 45 27.96 -11.86 -10.90
N ASP A 46 28.25 -10.91 -11.75
CA ASP A 46 28.83 -9.64 -11.34
C ASP A 46 27.79 -8.72 -10.71
N THR A 47 28.25 -7.95 -9.75
CA THR A 47 27.45 -6.95 -9.07
C THR A 47 28.18 -5.62 -8.99
N GLY A 48 27.42 -4.54 -9.07
CA GLY A 48 27.94 -3.17 -8.99
C GLY A 48 27.14 -2.27 -8.09
N GLY A 49 27.65 -1.09 -7.85
CA GLY A 49 26.90 0.01 -7.25
C GLY A 49 26.21 0.83 -8.32
N GLN A 50 25.03 1.37 -8.02
CA GLN A 50 24.27 2.24 -8.92
C GLN A 50 23.85 3.51 -8.21
N MET A 51 24.12 4.65 -8.86
CA MET A 51 23.52 5.94 -8.54
C MET A 51 22.27 6.13 -9.38
N ALA A 52 21.21 6.70 -8.81
CA ALA A 52 19.99 7.02 -9.53
C ALA A 52 19.25 8.20 -8.91
N LEU A 53 18.36 8.79 -9.69
CA LEU A 53 17.29 9.65 -9.21
C LEU A 53 16.03 8.79 -9.07
N ASP A 54 15.48 8.71 -7.86
CA ASP A 54 14.27 7.93 -7.56
C ASP A 54 13.10 8.85 -7.25
N SER A 55 11.90 8.38 -7.59
CA SER A 55 10.64 9.06 -7.29
C SER A 55 9.90 8.38 -6.14
N GLY A 56 9.32 9.19 -5.24
CA GLY A 56 8.31 8.72 -4.31
C GLY A 56 8.80 7.78 -3.22
N LEU A 57 10.06 7.86 -2.79
CA LEU A 57 10.62 6.96 -1.76
C LEU A 57 9.87 7.08 -0.43
N MET A 58 9.64 8.30 0.03
CA MET A 58 8.98 8.58 1.31
C MET A 58 7.49 8.87 1.12
N LYS A 59 7.14 9.57 0.05
CA LYS A 59 5.77 10.02 -0.23
C LYS A 59 5.49 9.89 -1.72
N GLY A 60 4.73 8.85 -2.12
CA GLY A 60 4.42 8.64 -3.54
C GLY A 60 3.93 9.92 -4.23
N SER A 61 4.64 10.32 -5.30
CA SER A 61 4.34 11.53 -6.06
C SER A 61 2.98 11.43 -6.71
N ARG A 62 2.17 12.49 -6.60
CA ARG A 62 0.76 12.48 -6.99
C ARG A 62 0.21 13.87 -7.22
N LEU A 63 -0.82 13.92 -8.05
CA LEU A 63 -1.70 15.06 -8.26
C LEU A 63 -3.14 14.59 -8.06
N GLY A 64 -3.92 15.33 -7.29
CA GLY A 64 -5.31 15.02 -7.02
C GLY A 64 -6.21 16.25 -7.05
N VAL A 65 -7.47 15.99 -7.35
CA VAL A 65 -8.57 16.96 -7.21
C VAL A 65 -9.65 16.32 -6.35
N LYS A 66 -10.10 17.03 -5.34
CA LYS A 66 -11.21 16.61 -4.48
C LYS A 66 -12.23 17.75 -4.35
N GLY A 67 -13.49 17.37 -4.26
CA GLY A 67 -14.56 18.32 -4.05
C GLY A 67 -15.51 17.89 -2.96
N VAL A 68 -16.10 18.87 -2.32
CA VAL A 68 -17.15 18.73 -1.32
C VAL A 68 -18.26 19.71 -1.66
N GLU A 69 -19.49 19.22 -1.72
CA GLU A 69 -20.71 20.01 -1.88
C GLU A 69 -21.63 19.73 -0.71
N ASP A 70 -22.09 20.79 -0.04
CA ASP A 70 -23.09 20.68 1.01
C ASP A 70 -24.48 20.60 0.38
N LEU A 71 -25.18 19.49 0.58
CA LEU A 71 -26.52 19.24 0.04
C LEU A 71 -27.63 19.71 1.01
N GLY A 72 -27.26 20.29 2.16
CA GLY A 72 -28.20 20.61 3.22
C GLY A 72 -28.50 19.40 4.12
N GLY A 73 -29.16 19.67 5.25
CA GLY A 73 -29.54 18.62 6.21
C GLY A 73 -28.37 17.84 6.83
N GLY A 74 -27.13 18.37 6.75
CA GLY A 74 -25.92 17.70 7.22
C GLY A 74 -25.38 16.64 6.26
N ILE A 75 -25.91 16.56 5.03
CA ILE A 75 -25.46 15.65 3.97
C ILE A 75 -24.52 16.38 3.02
N LYS A 76 -23.43 15.73 2.63
CA LYS A 76 -22.43 16.25 1.68
C LYS A 76 -22.20 15.26 0.56
N ALA A 77 -22.10 15.77 -0.66
CA ALA A 77 -21.56 15.01 -1.79
C ALA A 77 -20.04 15.19 -1.83
N LEU A 78 -19.34 14.11 -2.16
CA LEU A 78 -17.88 14.05 -2.18
C LEU A 78 -17.41 13.46 -3.51
N PHE A 79 -16.30 13.97 -4.05
CA PHE A 79 -15.55 13.26 -5.07
C PHE A 79 -14.05 13.39 -4.83
N THR A 80 -13.28 12.42 -5.31
CA THR A 80 -11.82 12.47 -5.35
C THR A 80 -11.32 11.74 -6.58
N ILE A 81 -10.44 12.41 -7.35
CA ILE A 81 -9.65 11.79 -8.41
C ILE A 81 -8.18 12.05 -8.12
N GLU A 82 -7.34 11.01 -8.18
CA GLU A 82 -5.92 11.11 -7.85
C GLU A 82 -5.09 10.28 -8.83
N ASN A 83 -4.11 10.92 -9.48
CA ASN A 83 -3.10 10.29 -10.31
C ASN A 83 -1.77 10.17 -9.54
N GLY A 84 -1.05 9.07 -9.73
CA GLY A 84 0.34 8.93 -9.29
C GLY A 84 1.27 9.08 -10.49
N PHE A 85 2.46 9.61 -10.27
CA PHE A 85 3.46 9.76 -11.32
C PHE A 85 4.89 9.60 -10.77
N SER A 86 5.83 9.33 -11.66
CA SER A 86 7.25 9.30 -11.39
C SER A 86 7.87 10.66 -11.71
N VAL A 87 8.56 11.28 -10.75
CA VAL A 87 9.15 12.61 -10.92
C VAL A 87 10.37 12.56 -11.84
N ASP A 88 11.11 11.46 -11.77
CA ASP A 88 12.33 11.22 -12.53
C ASP A 88 12.10 10.99 -14.03
N THR A 89 10.95 10.39 -14.39
CA THR A 89 10.64 10.04 -15.80
C THR A 89 9.42 10.76 -16.35
N GLY A 90 8.55 11.31 -15.49
CA GLY A 90 7.26 11.88 -15.88
C GLY A 90 6.17 10.83 -16.19
N GLU A 91 6.45 9.55 -16.04
CA GLU A 91 5.50 8.48 -16.32
C GLU A 91 4.35 8.43 -15.32
N ALA A 92 3.15 8.04 -15.81
CA ALA A 92 2.01 7.79 -14.95
C ALA A 92 2.25 6.55 -14.09
N GLY A 93 1.98 6.67 -12.79
CA GLY A 93 2.06 5.56 -11.85
C GLY A 93 0.93 4.52 -12.04
N GLN A 94 0.91 3.51 -11.15
CA GLN A 94 -0.12 2.47 -11.14
C GLN A 94 -0.34 1.81 -12.53
N LYS A 95 0.76 1.48 -13.21
CA LYS A 95 0.78 0.83 -14.54
C LYS A 95 0.11 1.68 -15.63
N GLY A 96 0.26 3.00 -15.60
CA GLY A 96 -0.25 3.91 -16.60
C GLY A 96 -1.75 4.23 -16.47
N VAL A 97 -2.40 3.83 -15.40
CA VAL A 97 -3.81 4.16 -15.16
C VAL A 97 -3.94 5.63 -14.74
N LEU A 98 -4.68 6.44 -15.51
CA LEU A 98 -4.80 7.89 -15.31
C LEU A 98 -5.21 8.27 -13.89
N TRP A 99 -6.29 7.71 -13.36
CA TRP A 99 -6.74 7.93 -11.97
C TRP A 99 -6.42 6.71 -11.11
N GLY A 100 -5.20 6.22 -11.25
CA GLY A 100 -4.77 4.93 -10.71
C GLY A 100 -4.68 4.87 -9.19
N ARG A 101 -4.60 6.01 -8.50
CA ARG A 101 -4.55 6.05 -7.03
C ARG A 101 -5.94 6.08 -6.40
N GLN A 102 -6.83 6.93 -6.93
CA GLN A 102 -8.22 7.03 -6.47
C GLN A 102 -9.11 7.63 -7.55
N ALA A 103 -10.35 7.13 -7.67
CA ALA A 103 -11.42 7.70 -8.46
C ALA A 103 -12.75 7.34 -7.77
N THR A 104 -13.30 8.27 -7.00
CA THR A 104 -14.46 8.02 -6.13
C THR A 104 -15.46 9.17 -6.16
N VAL A 105 -16.72 8.81 -5.96
CA VAL A 105 -17.84 9.70 -5.64
C VAL A 105 -18.59 9.12 -4.45
N GLY A 106 -19.22 9.95 -3.64
CA GLY A 106 -20.00 9.46 -2.52
C GLY A 106 -20.71 10.49 -1.71
N LEU A 107 -21.28 10.04 -0.60
CA LEU A 107 -22.04 10.84 0.35
C LEU A 107 -21.49 10.70 1.76
N SER A 108 -21.51 11.77 2.52
CA SER A 108 -21.21 11.75 3.95
C SER A 108 -22.28 12.51 4.75
N GLY A 109 -22.42 12.12 6.01
CA GLY A 109 -23.38 12.73 6.94
C GLY A 109 -23.25 12.13 8.33
N ASN A 110 -24.26 12.33 9.18
CA ASN A 110 -24.30 11.74 10.52
C ASN A 110 -24.29 10.20 10.50
N PHE A 111 -24.67 9.62 9.39
CA PHE A 111 -24.62 8.16 9.16
C PHE A 111 -23.20 7.64 8.85
N GLY A 112 -22.21 8.50 8.68
CA GLY A 112 -20.86 8.15 8.23
C GLY A 112 -20.63 8.54 6.76
N THR A 113 -19.80 7.76 6.04
CA THR A 113 -19.42 8.04 4.66
C THR A 113 -19.56 6.79 3.79
N VAL A 114 -20.22 6.93 2.65
CA VAL A 114 -20.31 5.91 1.60
C VAL A 114 -19.57 6.42 0.37
N LEU A 115 -18.61 5.65 -0.16
CA LEU A 115 -17.85 5.97 -1.37
C LEU A 115 -17.99 4.85 -2.39
N ALA A 116 -18.21 5.20 -3.65
CA ALA A 116 -18.20 4.27 -4.78
C ALA A 116 -17.05 4.60 -5.74
N GLY A 117 -16.43 3.58 -6.33
CA GLY A 117 -15.37 3.74 -7.33
C GLY A 117 -14.07 2.98 -6.98
N ARG A 118 -12.95 3.43 -7.55
CA ARG A 118 -11.62 2.89 -7.28
C ARG A 118 -11.01 3.55 -6.05
N GLN A 119 -10.71 2.77 -5.05
CA GLN A 119 -10.16 3.25 -3.76
C GLN A 119 -9.34 2.18 -3.05
N LYS A 120 -8.61 2.56 -2.02
CA LYS A 120 -7.88 1.60 -1.19
C LYS A 120 -8.84 0.81 -0.29
N ASP A 121 -8.44 -0.42 0.03
CA ASP A 121 -9.16 -1.26 0.99
C ASP A 121 -8.94 -0.78 2.44
N VAL A 122 -9.58 -1.48 3.38
CA VAL A 122 -9.56 -1.14 4.80
C VAL A 122 -8.19 -1.33 5.49
N LEU A 123 -7.27 -2.07 4.87
CA LEU A 123 -5.93 -2.27 5.44
C LEU A 123 -5.08 -1.00 5.37
N ASP A 124 -5.40 -0.06 4.44
CA ASP A 124 -4.73 1.24 4.38
C ASP A 124 -4.95 2.08 5.65
N ASP A 125 -6.15 2.00 6.24
CA ASP A 125 -6.45 2.70 7.50
C ASP A 125 -5.56 2.17 8.63
N VAL A 126 -5.42 0.83 8.71
CA VAL A 126 -4.57 0.17 9.71
C VAL A 126 -3.09 0.45 9.45
N GLY A 127 -2.66 0.37 8.19
CA GLY A 127 -1.29 0.65 7.77
C GLY A 127 -0.86 2.10 8.06
N SER A 128 -1.79 3.04 8.03
CA SER A 128 -1.53 4.44 8.36
C SER A 128 -1.08 4.66 9.81
N ILE A 129 -1.37 3.71 10.71
CA ILE A 129 -0.96 3.76 12.11
C ILE A 129 0.56 3.60 12.26
N THR A 130 1.19 2.75 11.42
CA THR A 130 2.65 2.54 11.45
C THR A 130 3.40 3.47 10.52
N SER A 131 2.69 4.09 9.56
CA SER A 131 3.26 5.03 8.59
C SER A 131 2.57 6.40 8.64
N PRO A 132 2.47 7.07 9.78
CA PRO A 132 1.68 8.30 9.91
C PRO A 132 2.38 9.48 9.24
N GLY A 133 2.32 9.54 7.91
CA GLY A 133 2.70 10.71 7.13
C GLY A 133 4.18 11.07 7.09
N ASP A 134 4.98 10.58 8.03
CA ASP A 134 6.37 10.99 8.15
C ASP A 134 7.35 9.90 7.83
N PHE A 135 7.27 8.74 8.42
CA PHE A 135 8.34 7.80 8.19
C PHE A 135 8.03 6.36 8.54
N GLY A 136 7.17 5.92 9.30
CA GLY A 136 6.95 4.52 9.66
C GLY A 136 7.74 3.51 8.80
N GLY A 137 7.49 2.32 8.73
CA GLY A 137 8.19 1.38 7.84
C GLY A 137 8.08 1.64 6.32
N VAL A 138 7.64 2.85 5.90
CA VAL A 138 7.36 3.22 4.48
C VAL A 138 8.56 3.01 3.58
N VAL A 139 9.76 3.28 4.07
CA VAL A 139 11.01 3.05 3.31
C VAL A 139 11.41 1.58 3.23
N SER A 140 10.69 0.69 3.90
CA SER A 140 10.89 -0.75 3.76
C SER A 140 10.46 -1.24 2.39
N ARG A 141 11.25 -2.12 1.81
CA ARG A 141 10.91 -2.75 0.53
C ARG A 141 9.62 -3.56 0.59
N VAL A 142 9.34 -4.16 1.73
CA VAL A 142 8.08 -4.90 1.96
C VAL A 142 6.89 -3.96 1.88
N HIS A 143 6.93 -2.85 2.60
CA HIS A 143 5.83 -1.87 2.63
C HIS A 143 5.69 -1.11 1.31
N SER A 144 6.80 -0.71 0.68
CA SER A 144 6.77 0.04 -0.57
C SER A 144 6.17 -0.75 -1.74
N LEU A 145 6.35 -2.08 -1.75
CA LEU A 145 5.71 -2.97 -2.71
C LEU A 145 4.36 -3.52 -2.22
N ASN A 146 3.97 -3.17 -1.00
CA ASN A 146 2.79 -3.72 -0.36
C ASN A 146 2.78 -5.27 -0.29
N LEU A 147 3.95 -5.87 -0.13
CA LEU A 147 4.08 -7.33 -0.05
C LEU A 147 3.52 -7.90 1.24
N ASP A 148 3.53 -7.10 2.31
CA ASP A 148 2.91 -7.39 3.60
C ASP A 148 1.44 -6.98 3.67
N ARG A 149 0.90 -6.35 2.63
CA ARG A 149 -0.48 -5.88 2.51
C ARG A 149 -0.89 -4.80 3.53
N THR A 150 0.07 -4.25 4.27
CA THR A 150 -0.20 -3.23 5.30
C THR A 150 -0.74 -1.92 4.70
N ASN A 151 -0.29 -1.56 3.50
CA ASN A 151 -0.75 -0.34 2.81
C ASN A 151 -2.08 -0.48 2.07
N GLY A 152 -2.75 -1.64 2.19
CA GLY A 152 -3.97 -1.95 1.46
C GLY A 152 -3.77 -2.05 -0.05
N GLU A 153 -4.74 -2.62 -0.73
CA GLU A 153 -4.79 -2.64 -2.20
C GLU A 153 -5.83 -1.67 -2.73
N ARG A 154 -5.68 -1.29 -4.00
CA ARG A 154 -6.72 -0.51 -4.66
C ARG A 154 -7.73 -1.44 -5.29
N VAL A 155 -8.96 -1.32 -4.83
CA VAL A 155 -10.10 -2.12 -5.29
C VAL A 155 -10.86 -1.31 -6.33
N ASN A 156 -10.99 -1.88 -7.53
CA ASN A 156 -11.88 -1.35 -8.57
C ASN A 156 -13.32 -1.70 -8.26
N ASN A 157 -14.26 -0.98 -8.87
CA ASN A 157 -15.69 -1.33 -8.86
C ASN A 157 -16.18 -1.59 -7.42
N SER A 158 -15.81 -0.70 -6.49
CA SER A 158 -16.05 -0.93 -5.07
C SER A 158 -17.00 0.07 -4.45
N ILE A 159 -17.70 -0.40 -3.41
CA ILE A 159 -18.44 0.44 -2.47
C ILE A 159 -17.76 0.27 -1.11
N ARG A 160 -17.48 1.39 -0.45
CA ARG A 160 -16.90 1.43 0.89
C ARG A 160 -17.77 2.27 1.80
N TYR A 161 -18.02 1.77 3.00
CA TYR A 161 -18.65 2.51 4.09
C TYR A 161 -17.66 2.69 5.23
N ASN A 162 -17.61 3.92 5.77
CA ASN A 162 -16.89 4.24 6.99
C ASN A 162 -17.90 4.79 8.00
N THR A 163 -17.85 4.28 9.24
CA THR A 163 -18.71 4.77 10.32
C THR A 163 -18.36 6.22 10.69
N PRO A 164 -19.24 6.93 11.36
CA PRO A 164 -18.83 8.09 12.16
C PRO A 164 -17.79 7.69 13.19
N ASN A 165 -17.10 8.70 13.75
CA ASN A 165 -16.21 8.49 14.88
C ASN A 165 -17.02 8.33 16.17
N PHE A 166 -16.92 7.20 16.81
CA PHE A 166 -17.54 6.89 18.11
C PHE A 166 -16.49 6.94 19.23
N ASN A 167 -16.25 8.13 19.77
CA ASN A 167 -15.28 8.36 20.87
C ASN A 167 -13.88 7.79 20.56
N GLY A 168 -13.39 8.00 19.35
CA GLY A 168 -12.09 7.51 18.89
C GLY A 168 -12.16 6.22 18.08
N PHE A 169 -13.25 5.47 18.10
CA PHE A 169 -13.44 4.28 17.28
C PHE A 169 -14.05 4.63 15.92
N THR A 170 -13.47 4.09 14.84
CA THR A 170 -13.97 4.16 13.47
C THR A 170 -13.94 2.76 12.85
N GLY A 171 -15.06 2.33 12.29
CA GLY A 171 -15.17 1.07 11.55
C GLY A 171 -15.22 1.32 10.04
N SER A 172 -14.78 0.36 9.25
CA SER A 172 -14.86 0.42 7.78
C SER A 172 -15.16 -0.94 7.18
N VAL A 173 -15.95 -0.92 6.09
CA VAL A 173 -16.28 -2.10 5.28
C VAL A 173 -16.12 -1.72 3.81
N ILE A 174 -15.55 -2.61 3.01
CA ILE A 174 -15.47 -2.46 1.56
C ILE A 174 -15.93 -3.73 0.85
N TYR A 175 -16.63 -3.56 -0.25
CA TYR A 175 -16.98 -4.64 -1.16
C TYR A 175 -16.61 -4.23 -2.59
N GLY A 176 -15.85 -5.08 -3.28
CA GLY A 176 -15.50 -4.92 -4.69
C GLY A 176 -16.27 -5.93 -5.56
N PHE A 177 -16.92 -5.44 -6.60
CA PHE A 177 -17.67 -6.25 -7.56
C PHE A 177 -16.71 -6.88 -8.56
N GLY A 178 -16.88 -8.17 -8.84
CA GLY A 178 -16.07 -8.88 -9.83
C GLY A 178 -16.53 -8.68 -11.28
N GLU A 179 -17.76 -8.17 -11.47
CA GLU A 179 -18.38 -7.82 -12.78
C GLU A 179 -18.31 -8.94 -13.82
N GLN A 180 -18.49 -10.19 -13.37
CA GLN A 180 -18.52 -11.34 -14.27
C GLN A 180 -19.95 -11.69 -14.65
N ALA A 181 -20.29 -11.59 -15.92
CA ALA A 181 -21.61 -11.96 -16.43
C ALA A 181 -21.94 -13.41 -16.11
N GLY A 182 -23.13 -13.66 -15.55
CA GLY A 182 -23.58 -15.00 -15.15
C GLY A 182 -22.93 -15.57 -13.88
N ASN A 183 -21.97 -14.88 -13.28
CA ASN A 183 -21.31 -15.30 -12.04
C ASN A 183 -20.94 -14.10 -11.14
N THR A 184 -21.92 -13.58 -10.41
CA THR A 184 -21.76 -12.41 -9.54
C THR A 184 -20.76 -12.63 -8.38
N GLY A 185 -20.47 -13.89 -8.03
CA GLY A 185 -19.52 -14.24 -7.00
C GLY A 185 -18.07 -14.33 -7.46
N ALA A 186 -17.81 -14.31 -8.76
CA ALA A 186 -16.44 -14.36 -9.29
C ALA A 186 -15.75 -12.99 -9.21
N GLY A 187 -14.46 -12.97 -8.89
CA GLY A 187 -13.65 -11.75 -8.87
C GLY A 187 -13.98 -10.75 -7.75
N GLN A 188 -14.90 -11.06 -6.86
CA GLN A 188 -15.29 -10.17 -5.77
C GLN A 188 -14.18 -10.04 -4.70
N SER A 189 -14.19 -8.92 -4.00
CA SER A 189 -13.37 -8.69 -2.82
C SER A 189 -14.20 -8.16 -1.65
N PHE A 190 -13.72 -8.38 -0.44
CA PHE A 190 -14.36 -7.94 0.79
C PHE A 190 -13.31 -7.55 1.82
N GLY A 191 -13.56 -6.47 2.56
CA GLY A 191 -12.71 -6.04 3.67
C GLY A 191 -13.52 -5.51 4.84
N LEU A 192 -13.00 -5.74 6.04
CA LEU A 192 -13.53 -5.23 7.29
C LEU A 192 -12.38 -4.69 8.12
N GLY A 193 -12.50 -3.47 8.65
CA GLY A 193 -11.49 -2.84 9.47
C GLY A 193 -12.06 -2.01 10.61
N GLY A 194 -11.26 -1.82 11.64
CA GLY A 194 -11.55 -0.92 12.74
C GLY A 194 -10.27 -0.28 13.26
N THR A 195 -10.35 1.01 13.56
CA THR A 195 -9.27 1.77 14.19
C THR A 195 -9.79 2.46 15.43
N TYR A 196 -8.93 2.58 16.43
CA TYR A 196 -9.18 3.33 17.65
C TYR A 196 -8.05 4.32 17.87
N ALA A 197 -8.39 5.59 18.06
CA ALA A 197 -7.45 6.66 18.35
C ALA A 197 -7.95 7.48 19.55
N ASN A 198 -7.18 7.47 20.64
CA ASN A 198 -7.50 8.25 21.83
C ASN A 198 -6.21 8.75 22.50
N GLY A 199 -6.03 10.06 22.54
CA GLY A 199 -4.82 10.69 23.05
C GLY A 199 -3.57 10.16 22.34
N PRO A 200 -2.59 9.62 23.08
CA PRO A 200 -1.35 9.13 22.49
C PRO A 200 -1.46 7.76 21.80
N LEU A 201 -2.57 7.02 22.02
CA LEU A 201 -2.76 5.64 21.59
C LEU A 201 -3.48 5.58 20.24
N ASN A 202 -2.96 4.79 19.31
CA ASN A 202 -3.63 4.40 18.07
C ASN A 202 -3.51 2.88 17.93
N ILE A 203 -4.62 2.20 17.66
CA ILE A 203 -4.66 0.76 17.38
C ILE A 203 -5.58 0.52 16.20
N GLY A 204 -5.27 -0.47 15.37
CA GLY A 204 -6.12 -0.88 14.26
C GLY A 204 -6.00 -2.35 13.96
N LEU A 205 -7.10 -2.93 13.50
CA LEU A 205 -7.20 -4.29 13.03
C LEU A 205 -7.97 -4.29 11.71
N GLY A 206 -7.46 -4.99 10.70
CA GLY A 206 -8.10 -5.11 9.41
C GLY A 206 -8.00 -6.51 8.84
N TYR A 207 -9.02 -6.88 8.10
CA TYR A 207 -9.08 -8.09 7.29
C TYR A 207 -9.49 -7.74 5.87
N PHE A 208 -8.83 -8.35 4.89
CA PHE A 208 -9.17 -8.23 3.48
C PHE A 208 -9.07 -9.57 2.77
N GLN A 209 -10.03 -9.85 1.92
CA GLN A 209 -10.07 -11.04 1.08
C GLN A 209 -10.40 -10.65 -0.36
N SER A 210 -9.70 -11.24 -1.33
CA SER A 210 -9.96 -11.04 -2.74
C SER A 210 -9.91 -12.36 -3.50
N LYS A 211 -10.88 -12.56 -4.39
CA LYS A 211 -10.89 -13.65 -5.37
C LYS A 211 -10.07 -13.20 -6.57
N MET A 212 -8.82 -13.57 -6.60
CA MET A 212 -7.90 -13.20 -7.68
C MET A 212 -7.96 -14.23 -8.79
N GLY A 213 -8.11 -13.75 -10.00
CA GLY A 213 -8.13 -14.62 -11.19
C GLY A 213 -6.77 -14.78 -11.82
N GLY A 214 -5.87 -15.47 -11.21
CA GLY A 214 -4.66 -15.95 -11.89
C GLY A 214 -3.65 -14.91 -12.42
N LYS A 215 -3.93 -13.61 -12.25
CA LYS A 215 -3.04 -12.50 -12.57
C LYS A 215 -2.54 -11.84 -11.29
N SER A 216 -1.56 -10.99 -11.36
CA SER A 216 -0.79 -10.44 -10.23
C SER A 216 -1.65 -9.96 -9.04
N ALA A 217 -1.03 -9.85 -7.86
CA ALA A 217 -1.64 -9.35 -6.62
C ALA A 217 -2.27 -7.95 -6.71
N SER A 218 -1.99 -7.20 -7.78
CA SER A 218 -2.59 -5.91 -8.08
C SER A 218 -3.84 -5.99 -8.96
N ASP A 219 -4.23 -7.19 -9.39
CA ASP A 219 -5.38 -7.42 -10.28
C ASP A 219 -6.46 -8.16 -9.49
N VAL A 220 -7.22 -7.40 -8.70
CA VAL A 220 -8.25 -7.92 -7.78
C VAL A 220 -9.53 -8.37 -8.46
N ASN A 221 -9.63 -8.23 -9.78
CA ASN A 221 -10.84 -8.52 -10.55
C ASN A 221 -10.76 -9.83 -11.35
N GLY A 222 -10.10 -10.83 -10.84
CA GLY A 222 -9.97 -12.09 -11.56
C GLY A 222 -11.06 -13.12 -11.25
N ALA A 223 -11.35 -13.98 -12.22
CA ALA A 223 -12.46 -14.93 -12.25
C ALA A 223 -12.30 -16.19 -11.38
N ALA A 224 -11.42 -16.24 -10.40
CA ALA A 224 -11.25 -17.41 -9.57
C ALA A 224 -12.23 -17.43 -8.38
N ALA A 225 -12.89 -18.56 -8.16
CA ALA A 225 -13.69 -18.77 -6.97
C ALA A 225 -12.79 -19.02 -5.76
N CYS A 226 -13.07 -18.39 -4.61
CA CYS A 226 -12.49 -18.75 -3.32
C CYS A 226 -13.08 -20.06 -2.79
N ASN A 227 -12.96 -21.14 -3.52
CA ASN A 227 -13.45 -22.43 -3.08
C ASN A 227 -12.35 -23.16 -2.34
N GLY A 228 -12.34 -23.03 -1.01
CA GLY A 228 -11.55 -23.93 -0.17
C GLY A 228 -12.08 -25.34 -0.34
N GLY A 229 -11.31 -26.22 -0.96
CA GLY A 229 -11.66 -27.63 -1.06
C GLY A 229 -11.33 -28.34 -2.36
N GLY A 230 -10.84 -27.67 -3.36
CA GLY A 230 -10.29 -28.34 -4.53
C GLY A 230 -8.93 -29.02 -4.23
N LYS A 231 -8.57 -30.01 -5.03
CA LYS A 231 -7.28 -30.74 -4.98
C LYS A 231 -6.03 -29.84 -4.80
N TYR A 232 -6.16 -28.52 -4.90
CA TYR A 232 -5.09 -27.54 -4.98
C TYR A 232 -5.21 -26.37 -3.96
N GLY A 233 -6.11 -26.45 -2.97
CA GLY A 233 -6.20 -25.49 -1.87
C GLY A 233 -6.95 -24.20 -2.19
N ASP A 234 -6.78 -23.21 -1.33
CA ASP A 234 -7.48 -21.93 -1.34
C ASP A 234 -6.98 -21.02 -2.49
N THR A 235 -7.91 -20.51 -3.29
CA THR A 235 -7.64 -19.62 -4.42
C THR A 235 -7.81 -18.15 -4.08
N CYS A 236 -8.02 -17.81 -2.80
CA CYS A 236 -8.17 -16.44 -2.33
C CYS A 236 -6.90 -15.86 -1.77
N LEU A 237 -6.67 -14.59 -2.10
CA LEU A 237 -5.83 -13.74 -1.28
C LEU A 237 -6.57 -13.44 0.01
N LYS A 238 -5.95 -13.69 1.15
CA LYS A 238 -6.47 -13.31 2.47
C LYS A 238 -5.38 -12.61 3.25
N THR A 239 -5.71 -11.49 3.84
CA THR A 239 -4.77 -10.71 4.65
C THR A 239 -5.46 -10.24 5.91
N TRP A 240 -4.76 -10.28 7.03
CA TRP A 240 -5.12 -9.53 8.20
C TRP A 240 -3.91 -8.79 8.74
N THR A 241 -4.14 -7.63 9.32
CA THR A 241 -3.11 -6.74 9.87
C THR A 241 -3.58 -6.17 11.19
N LEU A 242 -2.72 -6.24 12.18
CA LEU A 242 -2.86 -5.56 13.47
C LEU A 242 -1.76 -4.51 13.54
N ALA A 243 -2.09 -3.27 13.90
CA ALA A 243 -1.12 -2.21 14.10
C ALA A 243 -1.41 -1.44 15.38
N ALA A 244 -0.37 -0.97 16.03
CA ALA A 244 -0.46 -0.09 17.19
C ALA A 244 0.66 0.94 17.18
N ALA A 245 0.37 2.12 17.71
CA ALA A 245 1.35 3.17 17.96
C ALA A 245 1.02 3.93 19.22
N TYR A 246 2.06 4.37 19.92
CA TYR A 246 1.93 5.19 21.11
C TYR A 246 2.93 6.35 21.10
N GLN A 247 2.45 7.54 21.45
CA GLN A 247 3.26 8.75 21.54
C GLN A 247 3.77 8.96 22.97
N PHE A 248 5.07 8.74 23.19
CA PHE A 248 5.76 9.00 24.44
C PHE A 248 6.51 10.34 24.37
N GLY A 249 5.87 11.45 24.68
CA GLY A 249 6.50 12.76 24.51
C GLY A 249 7.01 12.95 23.08
N PRO A 250 8.33 13.15 22.86
CA PRO A 250 8.90 13.32 21.53
C PRO A 250 9.04 12.02 20.72
N ALA A 251 8.91 10.86 21.36
CA ALA A 251 9.05 9.56 20.72
C ALA A 251 7.69 8.97 20.35
N ARG A 252 7.53 8.60 19.08
CA ARG A 252 6.43 7.75 18.62
C ARG A 252 6.97 6.34 18.39
N VAL A 253 6.51 5.41 19.20
CA VAL A 253 6.81 3.98 19.05
C VAL A 253 5.63 3.32 18.33
N TYR A 254 5.92 2.49 17.35
CA TYR A 254 4.88 1.77 16.63
C TYR A 254 5.30 0.35 16.29
N GLY A 255 4.31 -0.48 16.02
CA GLY A 255 4.50 -1.81 15.49
C GLY A 255 3.28 -2.30 14.75
N SER A 256 3.51 -3.19 13.79
CA SER A 256 2.44 -3.93 13.13
C SER A 256 2.83 -5.39 12.92
N TYR A 257 1.81 -6.23 12.85
CA TYR A 257 1.95 -7.60 12.41
C TYR A 257 0.92 -7.88 11.35
N SER A 258 1.38 -8.38 10.19
CA SER A 258 0.52 -8.77 9.10
C SER A 258 0.75 -10.22 8.69
N ARG A 259 -0.31 -10.88 8.24
CA ARG A 259 -0.24 -12.21 7.62
C ARG A 259 -1.01 -12.21 6.32
N VAL A 260 -0.30 -12.56 5.26
CA VAL A 260 -0.84 -12.70 3.92
C VAL A 260 -0.85 -14.17 3.53
N LYS A 261 -2.00 -14.68 3.08
CA LYS A 261 -2.13 -15.95 2.39
C LYS A 261 -2.38 -15.67 0.92
N LEU A 262 -1.50 -16.17 0.07
CA LEU A 262 -1.57 -15.96 -1.37
C LEU A 262 -2.36 -17.09 -2.04
N PRO A 263 -3.10 -16.81 -3.13
CA PRO A 263 -3.82 -17.85 -3.85
C PRO A 263 -2.84 -18.79 -4.55
N LEU A 264 -3.15 -20.08 -4.55
CA LEU A 264 -2.42 -21.05 -5.35
C LEU A 264 -2.84 -20.91 -6.82
N THR A 265 -1.99 -20.33 -7.63
CA THR A 265 -2.20 -20.17 -9.08
C THR A 265 -1.94 -21.46 -9.85
N ALA A 266 -2.39 -21.55 -11.11
CA ALA A 266 -2.11 -22.71 -11.96
C ALA A 266 -0.59 -22.91 -12.20
N ALA A 267 0.19 -21.84 -12.23
CA ALA A 267 1.66 -21.89 -12.31
C ALA A 267 2.29 -22.58 -11.10
N ARG A 268 1.71 -22.42 -9.90
CA ARG A 268 2.13 -23.13 -8.68
C ARG A 268 1.78 -24.61 -8.70
N ARG A 269 0.92 -25.05 -9.61
CA ARG A 269 0.44 -26.43 -9.74
C ARG A 269 1.24 -27.26 -10.70
N SER A 270 1.85 -26.64 -11.71
CA SER A 270 2.73 -27.28 -12.67
C SER A 270 4.14 -27.34 -12.07
N PHE A 271 4.41 -28.42 -11.38
CA PHE A 271 5.71 -28.74 -10.90
C PHE A 271 6.57 -29.27 -12.04
N ASP A 272 7.65 -28.58 -12.38
CA ASP A 272 8.76 -29.18 -13.11
C ASP A 272 9.79 -29.69 -12.09
N PRO A 273 10.00 -31.03 -11.97
CA PRO A 273 10.98 -31.59 -11.06
C PRO A 273 12.43 -31.18 -11.33
N LYS A 274 12.70 -30.52 -12.47
CA LYS A 274 14.00 -29.90 -12.76
C LYS A 274 14.31 -28.68 -11.88
N PHE A 275 13.30 -28.15 -11.17
CA PHE A 275 13.39 -26.98 -10.28
C PHE A 275 13.51 -27.30 -8.78
N ASP A 276 14.03 -28.46 -8.43
CA ASP A 276 14.43 -28.75 -7.06
C ASP A 276 15.72 -27.99 -6.66
N SER A 277 15.88 -26.77 -7.18
CA SER A 277 17.16 -26.06 -7.18
C SER A 277 17.29 -24.94 -6.15
N PHE A 278 16.29 -24.75 -5.26
CA PHE A 278 16.53 -23.87 -4.10
C PHE A 278 17.64 -24.46 -3.20
N ALA A 279 17.67 -25.79 -3.05
CA ALA A 279 18.79 -26.48 -2.43
C ALA A 279 20.12 -26.26 -3.19
N ALA A 280 20.07 -26.16 -4.52
CA ALA A 280 21.22 -25.83 -5.34
C ALA A 280 21.70 -24.39 -5.19
N TRP A 281 20.81 -23.46 -4.89
CA TRP A 281 21.16 -22.06 -4.63
C TRP A 281 21.79 -21.86 -3.26
N THR A 282 21.46 -22.70 -2.28
CA THR A 282 22.08 -22.70 -0.95
C THR A 282 23.41 -23.44 -0.90
N ASP A 283 23.71 -24.27 -1.90
CA ASP A 283 24.97 -24.97 -2.04
C ASP A 283 26.01 -24.11 -2.77
N PRO A 284 27.05 -23.60 -2.10
CA PRO A 284 28.08 -22.76 -2.71
C PRO A 284 28.89 -23.48 -3.80
N ASN A 285 28.82 -24.81 -3.88
CA ASN A 285 29.55 -25.64 -4.85
C ASN A 285 28.72 -25.97 -6.10
N LYS A 286 27.41 -25.74 -6.09
CA LYS A 286 26.57 -25.91 -7.28
C LYS A 286 26.57 -24.62 -8.13
N LYS A 287 27.21 -24.73 -9.30
CA LYS A 287 27.16 -23.65 -10.33
C LYS A 287 25.76 -23.60 -10.91
N ILE A 288 24.99 -22.58 -10.50
CA ILE A 288 23.73 -22.25 -11.13
C ILE A 288 24.07 -21.49 -12.41
N GLU A 289 24.00 -22.14 -13.56
CA GLU A 289 24.48 -21.58 -14.83
C GLU A 289 23.54 -20.57 -15.46
N ARG A 290 22.29 -20.43 -15.00
CA ARG A 290 21.36 -19.46 -15.55
C ARG A 290 20.29 -19.05 -14.54
N TYR A 291 20.35 -17.81 -14.14
CA TYR A 291 19.27 -17.14 -13.44
C TYR A 291 18.27 -16.58 -14.44
N ASP A 292 17.20 -17.30 -14.69
CA ASP A 292 16.07 -16.70 -15.38
C ASP A 292 15.35 -15.75 -14.43
N ALA A 293 15.07 -14.52 -14.88
CA ALA A 293 14.43 -13.50 -14.03
C ALA A 293 13.03 -13.92 -13.55
N VAL A 294 12.37 -14.80 -14.31
CA VAL A 294 11.06 -15.38 -13.98
C VAL A 294 11.16 -16.30 -12.75
N GLU A 295 12.19 -17.15 -12.69
CA GLU A 295 12.38 -18.10 -11.59
C GLU A 295 12.74 -17.41 -10.28
N LYS A 296 13.57 -16.36 -10.33
CA LYS A 296 13.89 -15.55 -9.17
C LYS A 296 12.62 -14.90 -8.60
N GLY A 297 11.72 -14.42 -9.44
CA GLY A 297 10.45 -13.83 -9.07
C GLY A 297 9.53 -14.81 -8.32
N ASP A 298 9.58 -16.09 -8.65
CA ASP A 298 8.71 -17.11 -8.07
C ASP A 298 9.03 -17.44 -6.61
N TYR A 299 10.30 -17.34 -6.21
CA TYR A 299 10.77 -17.59 -4.84
C TYR A 299 11.12 -16.30 -4.09
N THR A 300 10.42 -15.23 -4.40
CA THR A 300 10.43 -13.97 -3.64
C THR A 300 9.11 -13.80 -2.88
N ILE A 301 9.06 -12.84 -1.95
CA ILE A 301 7.80 -12.47 -1.30
C ILE A 301 6.82 -11.96 -2.37
N GLY A 302 5.61 -12.52 -2.38
CA GLY A 302 4.59 -12.23 -3.39
C GLY A 302 4.78 -12.95 -4.72
N GLY A 303 5.85 -13.72 -4.91
CA GLY A 303 6.10 -14.54 -6.08
C GLY A 303 5.16 -15.75 -6.22
N ALA A 304 5.19 -16.42 -7.38
CA ALA A 304 4.26 -17.50 -7.71
C ALA A 304 4.32 -18.70 -6.73
N ASN A 305 5.49 -19.01 -6.19
CA ASN A 305 5.67 -20.10 -5.22
C ASN A 305 5.51 -19.69 -3.76
N ASN A 306 5.24 -18.40 -3.48
CA ASN A 306 5.00 -17.93 -2.12
C ASN A 306 3.57 -18.26 -1.69
N GLU A 307 3.40 -19.17 -0.72
CA GLU A 307 2.08 -19.55 -0.17
C GLU A 307 1.55 -18.52 0.83
N SER A 308 2.44 -18.04 1.69
CA SER A 308 2.08 -17.07 2.72
C SER A 308 3.29 -16.29 3.20
N SER A 309 3.03 -15.09 3.70
CA SER A 309 4.04 -14.25 4.34
C SER A 309 3.52 -13.73 5.68
N GLN A 310 4.42 -13.54 6.62
CA GLN A 310 4.17 -12.91 7.90
C GLN A 310 5.21 -11.83 8.10
N THR A 311 4.77 -10.61 8.39
CA THR A 311 5.68 -9.48 8.57
C THR A 311 5.44 -8.86 9.94
N LEU A 312 6.50 -8.70 10.70
CA LEU A 312 6.56 -7.88 11.89
C LEU A 312 7.30 -6.59 11.53
N ASP A 313 6.69 -5.45 11.77
CA ASP A 313 7.28 -4.12 11.64
C ASP A 313 7.34 -3.47 13.02
N LEU A 314 8.49 -2.95 13.38
CA LEU A 314 8.71 -2.18 14.60
C LEU A 314 9.48 -0.91 14.27
N GLY A 315 9.13 0.21 14.89
CA GLY A 315 9.85 1.42 14.64
C GLY A 315 9.67 2.49 15.70
N VAL A 316 10.56 3.46 15.63
CA VAL A 316 10.55 4.65 16.48
C VAL A 316 10.84 5.87 15.63
N ASN A 317 9.96 6.86 15.73
CA ASN A 317 10.22 8.20 15.23
C ASN A 317 10.44 9.12 16.43
N TYR A 318 11.62 9.72 16.50
CA TYR A 318 11.99 10.60 17.62
C TYR A 318 12.17 12.04 17.13
N ARG A 319 11.36 12.94 17.64
CA ARG A 319 11.43 14.37 17.29
C ARG A 319 12.42 15.08 18.20
N ILE A 320 13.58 15.44 17.63
CA ILE A 320 14.65 16.18 18.34
C ILE A 320 14.26 17.65 18.50
N SER A 321 13.64 18.23 17.47
CA SER A 321 13.15 19.61 17.46
C SER A 321 11.85 19.69 16.65
N PRO A 322 11.15 20.83 16.66
CA PRO A 322 9.96 21.00 15.81
C PRO A 322 10.19 20.67 14.31
N SER A 323 11.42 20.86 13.83
CA SER A 323 11.77 20.63 12.42
C SER A 323 12.57 19.36 12.16
N LEU A 324 13.19 18.73 13.17
CA LEU A 324 14.07 17.57 13.00
C LEU A 324 13.50 16.32 13.67
N ALA A 325 13.30 15.26 12.89
CA ALA A 325 12.93 13.94 13.37
C ALA A 325 13.96 12.89 12.94
N LEU A 326 14.30 11.99 13.86
CA LEU A 326 15.02 10.76 13.55
C LEU A 326 14.03 9.63 13.33
N ILE A 327 14.44 8.70 12.47
CA ILE A 327 13.63 7.55 12.09
C ILE A 327 14.43 6.29 12.28
N SER A 328 13.81 5.28 12.85
CA SER A 328 14.35 3.94 12.83
C SER A 328 13.22 2.94 12.63
N SER A 329 13.45 1.93 11.83
CA SER A 329 12.50 0.81 11.69
C SER A 329 13.21 -0.50 11.39
N LEU A 330 12.60 -1.59 11.85
CA LEU A 330 13.00 -2.97 11.63
C LEU A 330 11.80 -3.73 11.08
N GLN A 331 11.94 -4.34 9.90
CA GLN A 331 10.97 -5.26 9.36
C GLN A 331 11.56 -6.66 9.32
N TYR A 332 10.83 -7.62 9.87
CA TYR A 332 11.14 -9.04 9.79
C TYR A 332 10.01 -9.75 9.06
N THR A 333 10.31 -10.38 7.93
CA THR A 333 9.34 -11.15 7.18
C THR A 333 9.78 -12.61 7.07
N ARG A 334 8.84 -13.51 7.33
CA ARG A 334 8.95 -14.95 7.04
C ARG A 334 8.01 -15.28 5.90
N ALA A 335 8.54 -15.86 4.83
CA ALA A 335 7.79 -16.29 3.66
C ALA A 335 7.80 -17.82 3.58
N LYS A 336 6.63 -18.43 3.46
CA LYS A 336 6.47 -19.87 3.22
C LYS A 336 6.35 -20.10 1.72
N PHE A 337 7.15 -21.01 1.20
CA PHE A 337 7.14 -21.39 -0.20
C PHE A 337 6.63 -22.80 -0.43
N VAL A 338 6.13 -23.07 -1.63
CA VAL A 338 5.70 -24.40 -2.04
C VAL A 338 6.94 -25.31 -2.14
N ARG A 339 6.95 -26.41 -1.37
CA ARG A 339 7.94 -27.49 -1.44
C ARG A 339 9.41 -27.11 -1.16
N THR A 340 9.65 -25.97 -0.51
CA THR A 340 10.99 -25.53 -0.10
C THR A 340 11.01 -25.08 1.36
N SER A 341 12.20 -24.76 1.87
CA SER A 341 12.34 -24.15 3.18
C SER A 341 11.69 -22.76 3.22
N ASP A 342 11.31 -22.31 4.43
CA ASP A 342 10.81 -20.98 4.64
C ASP A 342 11.91 -19.95 4.43
N GLY A 343 11.62 -18.92 3.62
CA GLY A 343 12.50 -17.79 3.43
C GLY A 343 12.33 -16.72 4.50
N ARG A 344 13.37 -15.94 4.71
CA ARG A 344 13.39 -14.82 5.67
C ARG A 344 13.93 -13.58 5.02
N MET A 345 13.34 -12.44 5.38
CA MET A 345 13.82 -11.13 4.98
C MET A 345 13.86 -10.22 6.20
N VAL A 346 14.97 -9.52 6.38
CA VAL A 346 15.16 -8.50 7.41
C VAL A 346 15.56 -7.21 6.74
N GLN A 347 14.86 -6.13 7.03
CA GLN A 347 15.28 -4.81 6.61
C GLN A 347 15.38 -3.87 7.80
N ILE A 348 16.46 -3.13 7.88
CA ILE A 348 16.70 -2.07 8.87
C ILE A 348 16.79 -0.75 8.13
N ASN A 349 16.08 0.25 8.62
CA ASN A 349 16.11 1.61 8.11
C ASN A 349 16.46 2.57 9.22
N LEU A 350 17.40 3.47 8.94
CA LEU A 350 17.81 4.56 9.82
C LEU A 350 17.88 5.85 9.02
N GLY A 351 17.36 6.93 9.56
CA GLY A 351 17.38 8.19 8.83
C GLY A 351 16.96 9.39 9.66
N ALA A 352 16.92 10.51 8.97
CA ALA A 352 16.47 11.78 9.51
C ALA A 352 15.62 12.52 8.47
N LYS A 353 14.66 13.28 8.97
CA LYS A 353 13.86 14.22 8.18
C LYS A 353 13.97 15.60 8.79
N TYR A 354 14.14 16.59 7.93
CA TYR A 354 14.16 17.98 8.33
C TYR A 354 13.07 18.78 7.58
N ASP A 355 12.14 19.35 8.32
CA ASP A 355 11.06 20.17 7.80
C ASP A 355 11.56 21.60 7.54
N LEU A 356 11.75 21.96 6.27
CA LEU A 356 12.09 23.31 5.83
C LEU A 356 10.91 24.27 5.97
N SER A 357 9.70 23.74 5.80
CA SER A 357 8.42 24.43 5.99
C SER A 357 7.31 23.41 6.27
N LYS A 358 6.08 23.90 6.48
CA LYS A 358 4.88 23.03 6.62
C LYS A 358 4.62 22.14 5.38
N ARG A 359 5.17 22.49 4.23
CA ARG A 359 4.92 21.80 2.95
C ARG A 359 6.16 21.18 2.34
N THR A 360 7.37 21.55 2.81
CA THR A 360 8.63 21.14 2.21
C THR A 360 9.53 20.51 3.27
N SER A 361 10.00 19.31 2.98
CA SER A 361 10.92 18.57 3.87
C SER A 361 12.05 17.97 3.06
N THR A 362 13.22 17.86 3.66
CA THR A 362 14.33 17.05 3.15
C THR A 362 14.58 15.86 4.06
N TYR A 363 15.15 14.80 3.53
CA TYR A 363 15.44 13.60 4.29
C TYR A 363 16.72 12.91 3.81
N ALA A 364 17.30 12.12 4.71
CA ALA A 364 18.35 11.18 4.39
C ALA A 364 18.09 9.86 5.11
N VAL A 365 18.20 8.73 4.39
CA VAL A 365 17.92 7.41 4.92
C VAL A 365 18.96 6.42 4.44
N ILE A 366 19.49 5.61 5.35
CA ILE A 366 20.25 4.39 5.05
C ILE A 366 19.35 3.19 5.28
N ARG A 367 19.37 2.24 4.35
CA ARG A 367 18.58 1.02 4.36
C ARG A 367 19.48 -0.19 4.17
N ASN A 368 19.30 -1.23 4.97
CA ASN A 368 19.99 -2.50 4.77
C ASN A 368 18.95 -3.62 4.71
N LEU A 369 18.94 -4.36 3.61
CA LEU A 369 18.08 -5.50 3.36
C LEU A 369 18.92 -6.76 3.35
N ARG A 370 18.48 -7.79 4.08
CA ARG A 370 19.08 -9.15 4.07
C ARG A 370 18.01 -10.20 3.85
N THR A 371 18.34 -11.18 3.06
CA THR A 371 17.48 -12.35 2.81
C THR A 371 18.22 -13.65 3.12
N SER A 372 17.48 -14.69 3.56
CA SER A 372 17.96 -16.05 3.68
C SER A 372 16.87 -16.99 3.19
N ASP A 373 17.29 -18.06 2.51
CA ASP A 373 16.41 -19.11 2.00
C ASP A 373 15.30 -18.61 1.06
N MET A 374 15.54 -17.47 0.42
CA MET A 374 14.71 -16.87 -0.62
C MET A 374 15.52 -15.88 -1.46
N TYR A 375 15.02 -15.54 -2.65
CA TYR A 375 15.61 -14.48 -3.46
C TYR A 375 15.29 -13.11 -2.91
N SER A 376 16.26 -12.21 -3.03
CA SER A 376 16.07 -10.81 -2.61
C SER A 376 15.10 -10.09 -3.53
N VAL A 377 14.18 -9.32 -2.95
CA VAL A 377 13.34 -8.38 -3.70
C VAL A 377 14.08 -7.10 -4.09
N GLY A 378 15.31 -6.93 -3.59
CA GLY A 378 16.12 -5.72 -3.77
C GLY A 378 15.56 -4.50 -3.04
N LEU A 379 16.38 -3.45 -2.94
CA LEU A 379 15.99 -2.17 -2.33
C LEU A 379 15.29 -1.21 -3.29
N ALA A 380 15.36 -1.46 -4.59
CA ALA A 380 14.70 -0.67 -5.63
C ALA A 380 13.88 -1.58 -6.56
N SER A 381 12.75 -1.08 -7.07
CA SER A 381 11.79 -1.87 -7.87
C SER A 381 12.25 -2.12 -9.29
N ASP A 382 13.00 -1.20 -9.82
CA ASP A 382 13.49 -1.11 -11.19
C ASP A 382 14.89 -1.73 -11.38
N ARG A 383 15.51 -2.19 -10.29
CA ARG A 383 16.90 -2.67 -10.27
C ARG A 383 16.95 -4.12 -9.79
N VAL A 384 17.42 -4.99 -10.65
CA VAL A 384 17.55 -6.41 -10.32
C VAL A 384 18.66 -6.58 -9.28
N PRO A 385 18.40 -7.14 -8.08
CA PRO A 385 19.44 -7.45 -7.13
C PRO A 385 20.36 -8.51 -7.71
N GLY A 386 21.64 -8.44 -7.34
CA GLY A 386 22.61 -9.51 -7.63
C GLY A 386 22.34 -10.77 -6.81
N SER A 387 23.24 -11.75 -6.91
CA SER A 387 23.19 -13.01 -6.15
C SER A 387 23.43 -12.83 -4.66
N ASP A 388 23.83 -11.67 -4.22
CA ASP A 388 24.09 -11.35 -2.82
C ASP A 388 22.80 -11.39 -1.97
N ARG A 389 22.93 -11.93 -0.76
CA ARG A 389 21.84 -11.99 0.22
C ARG A 389 21.59 -10.67 0.95
N SER A 390 22.38 -9.65 0.70
CA SER A 390 22.25 -8.36 1.36
C SER A 390 22.52 -7.20 0.41
N GLN A 391 21.73 -6.13 0.55
CA GLN A 391 21.94 -4.87 -0.12
C GLN A 391 21.92 -3.72 0.88
N THR A 392 22.68 -2.67 0.60
CA THR A 392 22.63 -1.41 1.32
C THR A 392 22.34 -0.29 0.33
N GLY A 393 21.40 0.57 0.71
CA GLY A 393 21.02 1.75 -0.04
C GLY A 393 21.09 2.99 0.82
N ILE A 394 21.51 4.10 0.23
CA ILE A 394 21.48 5.43 0.84
C ILE A 394 20.66 6.31 -0.07
N ASN A 395 19.74 7.08 0.52
CA ASN A 395 18.89 8.00 -0.20
C ASN A 395 18.91 9.37 0.49
N ALA A 396 18.99 10.43 -0.30
CA ALA A 396 18.76 11.79 0.16
C ALA A 396 17.77 12.49 -0.78
N GLY A 397 16.72 13.07 -0.24
CA GLY A 397 15.62 13.56 -1.05
C GLY A 397 14.91 14.79 -0.50
N LEU A 398 14.02 15.30 -1.34
CA LEU A 398 13.18 16.47 -1.10
C LEU A 398 11.72 16.09 -1.38
N ILE A 399 10.85 16.46 -0.44
CA ILE A 399 9.40 16.34 -0.56
C ILE A 399 8.79 17.73 -0.56
N HIS A 400 7.93 18.01 -1.54
CA HIS A 400 7.07 19.19 -1.52
C HIS A 400 5.60 18.76 -1.65
N SER A 401 4.74 19.30 -0.77
CA SER A 401 3.29 19.06 -0.78
C SER A 401 2.56 20.38 -1.02
N PHE A 402 1.53 20.40 -1.83
CA PHE A 402 0.75 21.57 -2.20
C PHE A 402 -0.75 21.31 -2.13
#